data_09a5ad315795f0e580f4ab6a88f31310
#
_entry.id   09a5ad315795f0e580f4ab6a88f31310
#
_cell.length_a   1.000
_cell.length_b   1.000
_cell.length_c   1.000
_cell.angle_alpha   90.00
_cell.angle_beta   90.00
_cell.angle_gamma   90.00
#
_symmetry.space_group_name_H-M   'P 1'
#
loop_
_entity.id
_entity.type
_entity.pdbx_description
1 polymer ?
#
loop_
_entity_poly.entity_id
_entity_poly.type
_entity_poly.pdbx_seq_one_letter_code
_entity_poly.pdbx_strand_id
1 'polypeptide(L)'
;MFTQVNTAISRYVNFTREELDIFNSLLYFKQIKKKTIMLQKGEKCTFDAFVVRGCIRKYYIDENGFEVILQFAVENSWISDISFSDYETTGSHVFIETIENTDLLIFSPETKEQLLVRAPRFERAFRILLERHLAVTQNRLLHNITCTAEQRYDDFLQKYPTIPLRVPQHFIASYLGISPEFLSKIRTRKLKS
;
A
#
# COMPACT_ATOMS: atom_id res chain seq x y z
N MET A 1 -17.98 -7.06 8.46
CA MET A 1 -16.54 -7.22 8.15
C MET A 1 -16.23 -6.83 6.70
N PHE A 2 -16.94 -7.37 5.71
CA PHE A 2 -16.65 -7.15 4.27
C PHE A 2 -17.16 -5.83 3.67
N THR A 3 -17.95 -5.04 4.40
CA THR A 3 -18.56 -3.80 3.87
C THR A 3 -17.54 -2.83 3.29
N GLN A 4 -16.39 -2.65 3.97
CA GLN A 4 -15.34 -1.72 3.52
C GLN A 4 -14.70 -2.18 2.20
N VAL A 5 -14.32 -3.45 2.09
CA VAL A 5 -13.69 -3.97 0.88
C VAL A 5 -14.68 -4.02 -0.28
N ASN A 6 -15.94 -4.39 -0.03
CA ASN A 6 -16.99 -4.36 -1.04
C ASN A 6 -17.25 -2.93 -1.55
N THR A 7 -17.33 -1.95 -0.65
CA THR A 7 -17.45 -0.54 -1.04
C THR A 7 -16.23 -0.06 -1.84
N ALA A 8 -15.02 -0.45 -1.42
CA ALA A 8 -13.79 -0.05 -2.08
C ALA A 8 -13.70 -0.62 -3.51
N ILE A 9 -14.01 -1.91 -3.71
CA ILE A 9 -13.92 -2.55 -5.03
C ILE A 9 -15.07 -2.11 -5.96
N SER A 10 -16.27 -1.89 -5.41
CA SER A 10 -17.45 -1.46 -6.18
C SER A 10 -17.37 -0.02 -6.72
N ARG A 11 -16.35 0.75 -6.31
CA ARG A 11 -16.05 2.06 -6.93
C ARG A 11 -15.61 1.94 -8.39
N TYR A 12 -15.17 0.77 -8.80
CA TYR A 12 -14.57 0.55 -10.13
C TYR A 12 -15.49 -0.21 -11.08
N VAL A 13 -16.30 -1.12 -10.53
CA VAL A 13 -17.20 -2.00 -11.30
C VAL A 13 -18.43 -2.27 -10.44
N ASN A 14 -19.59 -2.27 -11.07
CA ASN A 14 -20.83 -2.72 -10.41
C ASN A 14 -20.86 -4.25 -10.37
N PHE A 15 -20.90 -4.80 -9.19
CA PHE A 15 -21.00 -6.23 -8.93
C PHE A 15 -22.41 -6.62 -8.52
N THR A 16 -22.84 -7.84 -8.87
CA THR A 16 -24.04 -8.45 -8.30
C THR A 16 -23.77 -8.89 -6.86
N ARG A 17 -24.83 -9.17 -6.11
CA ARG A 17 -24.73 -9.71 -4.76
C ARG A 17 -23.99 -11.05 -4.75
N GLU A 18 -24.29 -11.92 -5.70
CA GLU A 18 -23.66 -13.23 -5.84
C GLU A 18 -22.14 -13.11 -6.09
N GLU A 19 -21.73 -12.18 -6.96
CA GLU A 19 -20.30 -11.93 -7.21
C GLU A 19 -19.58 -11.43 -5.94
N LEU A 20 -20.20 -10.55 -5.16
CA LEU A 20 -19.64 -10.08 -3.89
C LEU A 20 -19.63 -11.20 -2.83
N ASP A 21 -20.61 -12.10 -2.81
CA ASP A 21 -20.62 -13.24 -1.91
C ASP A 21 -19.50 -14.22 -2.25
N ILE A 22 -19.24 -14.48 -3.54
CA ILE A 22 -18.07 -15.26 -4.01
C ILE A 22 -16.78 -14.59 -3.55
N PHE A 23 -16.63 -13.29 -3.80
CA PHE A 23 -15.46 -12.50 -3.40
C PHE A 23 -15.20 -12.60 -1.90
N ASN A 24 -16.23 -12.37 -1.09
CA ASN A 24 -16.14 -12.41 0.36
C ASN A 24 -15.78 -13.82 0.89
N SER A 25 -16.26 -14.87 0.23
CA SER A 25 -15.97 -16.26 0.62
C SER A 25 -14.52 -16.69 0.41
N LEU A 26 -13.78 -15.98 -0.46
CA LEU A 26 -12.40 -16.26 -0.81
C LEU A 26 -11.40 -15.38 -0.04
N LEU A 27 -11.90 -14.37 0.69
CA LEU A 27 -11.10 -13.55 1.59
C LEU A 27 -11.01 -14.20 2.98
N TYR A 28 -9.82 -14.21 3.56
CA TYR A 28 -9.67 -14.57 4.96
C TYR A 28 -9.25 -13.35 5.80
N PHE A 29 -9.79 -13.27 6.99
CA PHE A 29 -9.46 -12.21 7.95
C PHE A 29 -8.22 -12.59 8.76
N LYS A 30 -7.31 -11.63 8.94
CA LYS A 30 -6.11 -11.81 9.76
C LYS A 30 -5.80 -10.56 10.55
N GLN A 31 -5.54 -10.75 11.84
CA GLN A 31 -5.01 -9.70 12.71
C GLN A 31 -3.51 -9.87 12.84
N ILE A 32 -2.77 -8.80 12.59
CA ILE A 32 -1.30 -8.80 12.65
C ILE A 32 -0.86 -7.76 13.67
N LYS A 33 0.05 -8.18 14.54
CA LYS A 33 0.62 -7.29 15.57
C LYS A 33 1.51 -6.23 14.92
N LYS A 34 1.62 -5.08 15.57
CA LYS A 34 2.58 -4.03 15.23
C LYS A 34 4.00 -4.60 15.10
N LYS A 35 4.79 -4.05 14.18
CA LYS A 35 6.18 -4.42 13.91
C LYS A 35 6.35 -5.87 13.45
N THR A 36 5.37 -6.41 12.74
CA THR A 36 5.46 -7.73 12.12
C THR A 36 5.84 -7.58 10.66
N ILE A 37 6.92 -8.22 10.25
CA ILE A 37 7.32 -8.33 8.85
C ILE A 37 6.44 -9.39 8.19
N MET A 38 5.71 -8.97 7.16
CA MET A 38 4.79 -9.81 6.38
C MET A 38 5.44 -10.36 5.12
N LEU A 39 6.46 -9.65 4.61
CA LEU A 39 7.26 -10.02 3.46
C LEU A 39 8.68 -9.51 3.67
N GLN A 40 9.66 -10.37 3.40
CA GLN A 40 11.08 -10.02 3.42
C GLN A 40 11.69 -10.06 2.02
N LYS A 41 12.80 -9.34 1.84
CA LYS A 41 13.63 -9.44 0.64
C LYS A 41 14.02 -10.90 0.39
N GLY A 42 13.87 -11.37 -0.83
CA GLY A 42 14.13 -12.74 -1.25
C GLY A 42 12.96 -13.70 -1.09
N GLU A 43 11.90 -13.33 -0.38
CA GLU A 43 10.68 -14.15 -0.28
C GLU A 43 9.73 -13.88 -1.45
N LYS A 44 8.91 -14.88 -1.78
CA LYS A 44 7.81 -14.72 -2.72
C LYS A 44 6.62 -14.10 -2.00
N CYS A 45 6.05 -13.02 -2.56
CA CYS A 45 4.81 -12.47 -2.05
C CYS A 45 3.64 -13.42 -2.37
N THR A 46 3.02 -13.98 -1.34
CA THR A 46 1.93 -14.95 -1.45
C THR A 46 0.59 -14.37 -1.03
N PHE A 47 0.44 -13.04 -1.05
CA PHE A 47 -0.79 -12.40 -0.62
C PHE A 47 -1.04 -11.07 -1.35
N ASP A 48 -2.33 -10.79 -1.57
CA ASP A 48 -2.87 -9.46 -1.78
C ASP A 48 -3.71 -9.11 -0.54
N ALA A 49 -3.36 -8.05 0.18
CA ALA A 49 -4.03 -7.70 1.44
C ALA A 49 -4.74 -6.33 1.35
N PHE A 50 -5.99 -6.32 1.81
CA PHE A 50 -6.78 -5.10 2.01
C PHE A 50 -6.73 -4.69 3.48
N VAL A 51 -6.36 -3.45 3.76
CA VAL A 51 -6.28 -2.91 5.11
C VAL A 51 -7.67 -2.47 5.57
N VAL A 52 -8.21 -3.20 6.55
CA VAL A 52 -9.48 -2.85 7.20
C VAL A 52 -9.24 -1.80 8.29
N ARG A 53 -8.16 -1.98 9.06
CA ARG A 53 -7.71 -1.07 10.11
C ARG A 53 -6.21 -1.20 10.30
N GLY A 54 -5.52 -0.10 10.55
CA GLY A 54 -4.09 -0.07 10.84
C GLY A 54 -3.28 0.62 9.76
N CYS A 55 -1.97 0.48 9.85
CA CYS A 55 -1.02 1.08 8.93
C CYS A 55 0.14 0.12 8.64
N ILE A 56 0.47 -0.02 7.37
CA ILE A 56 1.54 -0.88 6.86
C ILE A 56 2.49 -0.01 6.05
N ARG A 57 3.77 -0.33 6.07
CA ARG A 57 4.79 0.24 5.20
C ARG A 57 5.35 -0.82 4.26
N LYS A 58 5.64 -0.41 3.01
CA LYS A 58 6.44 -1.14 2.04
C LYS A 58 7.73 -0.35 1.83
N TYR A 59 8.87 -0.98 2.00
CA TYR A 59 10.16 -0.31 1.93
C TYR A 59 11.25 -1.19 1.33
N TYR A 60 12.30 -0.55 0.85
CA TYR A 60 13.53 -1.14 0.37
C TYR A 60 14.67 -0.74 1.32
N ILE A 61 15.65 -1.61 1.50
CA ILE A 61 16.90 -1.29 2.22
C ILE A 61 18.00 -1.13 1.18
N ASP A 62 18.58 0.07 1.10
CA ASP A 62 19.65 0.37 0.16
C ASP A 62 20.99 -0.27 0.56
N GLU A 63 22.02 -0.07 -0.27
CA GLU A 63 23.36 -0.63 -0.05
C GLU A 63 24.04 -0.08 1.21
N ASN A 64 23.61 1.08 1.70
CA ASN A 64 24.12 1.72 2.92
C ASN A 64 23.32 1.32 4.17
N GLY A 65 22.28 0.47 4.02
CA GLY A 65 21.41 0.04 5.11
C GLY A 65 20.27 1.00 5.44
N PHE A 66 20.03 2.05 4.62
CA PHE A 66 18.92 2.97 4.85
C PHE A 66 17.60 2.42 4.31
N GLU A 67 16.54 2.59 5.11
CA GLU A 67 15.19 2.23 4.70
C GLU A 67 14.59 3.31 3.80
N VAL A 68 14.27 2.95 2.56
CA VAL A 68 13.58 3.80 1.58
C VAL A 68 12.12 3.40 1.51
N ILE A 69 11.23 4.26 2.03
CA ILE A 69 9.79 3.98 2.05
C ILE A 69 9.19 4.16 0.65
N LEU A 70 8.60 3.08 0.15
CA LEU A 70 7.96 3.06 -1.17
C LEU A 70 6.47 3.34 -1.09
N GLN A 71 5.80 2.85 -0.05
CA GLN A 71 4.35 2.97 0.11
C GLN A 71 3.95 2.93 1.58
N PHE A 72 2.94 3.72 1.93
CA PHE A 72 2.10 3.48 3.11
C PHE A 72 0.75 2.93 2.64
N ALA A 73 0.25 1.91 3.33
CA ALA A 73 -1.10 1.40 3.17
C ALA A 73 -1.85 1.60 4.49
N VAL A 74 -2.92 2.35 4.43
CA VAL A 74 -3.85 2.63 5.53
C VAL A 74 -5.22 2.04 5.20
N GLU A 75 -6.20 2.30 6.02
CA GLU A 75 -7.58 1.84 5.82
C GLU A 75 -8.06 2.06 4.37
N ASN A 76 -8.78 1.10 3.82
CA ASN A 76 -9.29 1.07 2.44
C ASN A 76 -8.20 1.02 1.34
N SER A 77 -6.97 0.65 1.69
CA SER A 77 -5.88 0.47 0.73
C SER A 77 -5.53 -1.01 0.53
N TRP A 78 -5.06 -1.32 -0.66
CA TRP A 78 -4.45 -2.61 -0.97
C TRP A 78 -2.93 -2.55 -0.82
N ILE A 79 -2.34 -3.66 -0.37
CA ILE A 79 -0.89 -3.85 -0.33
C ILE A 79 -0.51 -5.26 -0.75
N SER A 80 0.50 -5.32 -1.61
CA SER A 80 1.06 -6.54 -2.17
C SER A 80 2.42 -6.19 -2.79
N ASP A 81 3.17 -7.18 -3.22
CA ASP A 81 4.34 -6.96 -4.05
C ASP A 81 4.16 -7.64 -5.41
N ILE A 82 4.14 -6.82 -6.46
CA ILE A 82 3.96 -7.25 -7.85
C ILE A 82 5.29 -7.45 -8.60
N SER A 83 6.43 -7.11 -8.00
CA SER A 83 7.76 -7.25 -8.62
C SER A 83 8.14 -8.71 -8.91
N PHE A 84 7.30 -9.63 -8.47
CA PHE A 84 7.45 -11.07 -8.65
C PHE A 84 6.92 -11.62 -9.98
N SER A 85 6.26 -10.80 -10.81
CA SER A 85 5.70 -11.27 -12.11
C SER A 85 6.76 -11.51 -13.17
N ASP A 86 8.03 -11.22 -12.90
CA ASP A 86 9.13 -11.47 -13.82
C ASP A 86 9.63 -12.91 -13.67
N TYR A 87 9.64 -13.65 -14.77
CA TYR A 87 9.95 -15.09 -14.83
C TYR A 87 11.37 -15.46 -14.37
N GLU A 88 12.22 -14.48 -14.12
CA GLU A 88 13.63 -14.67 -13.75
C GLU A 88 13.98 -14.28 -12.31
N THR A 89 13.02 -13.85 -11.48
CA THR A 89 13.36 -13.20 -10.20
C THR A 89 13.48 -14.15 -9.02
N THR A 90 14.52 -13.91 -8.27
CA THR A 90 14.93 -14.52 -7.01
C THR A 90 14.09 -14.10 -5.78
N GLY A 91 12.86 -13.62 -5.96
CA GLY A 91 11.98 -13.16 -4.90
C GLY A 91 11.87 -11.62 -4.82
N SER A 92 11.11 -11.14 -3.85
CA SER A 92 10.87 -9.70 -3.62
C SER A 92 12.16 -8.95 -3.27
N HIS A 93 12.27 -7.71 -3.74
CA HIS A 93 13.34 -6.79 -3.35
C HIS A 93 12.96 -5.90 -2.16
N VAL A 94 11.71 -6.00 -1.68
CA VAL A 94 11.17 -5.11 -0.66
C VAL A 94 10.75 -5.87 0.60
N PHE A 95 10.51 -5.08 1.64
CA PHE A 95 9.89 -5.52 2.88
C PHE A 95 8.48 -4.94 2.99
N ILE A 96 7.56 -5.70 3.58
CA ILE A 96 6.23 -5.22 3.97
C ILE A 96 6.09 -5.46 5.48
N GLU A 97 5.84 -4.39 6.25
CA GLU A 97 5.81 -4.43 7.71
C GLU A 97 4.67 -3.59 8.28
N THR A 98 4.02 -4.10 9.31
CA THR A 98 2.96 -3.39 10.05
C THR A 98 3.55 -2.33 10.98
N ILE A 99 3.08 -1.08 10.86
CA ILE A 99 3.45 0.02 11.77
C ILE A 99 2.58 0.00 13.02
N GLU A 100 1.37 -0.51 12.91
CA GLU A 100 0.37 -0.62 13.99
C GLU A 100 -0.20 -2.05 14.04
N ASN A 101 -0.99 -2.36 15.09
CA ASN A 101 -1.84 -3.53 15.07
C ASN A 101 -2.83 -3.39 13.90
N THR A 102 -2.84 -4.35 13.00
CA THR A 102 -3.50 -4.23 11.70
C THR A 102 -4.46 -5.38 11.48
N ASP A 103 -5.68 -5.04 11.04
CA ASP A 103 -6.71 -5.98 10.62
C ASP A 103 -6.75 -6.02 9.08
N LEU A 104 -6.63 -7.20 8.50
CA LEU A 104 -6.53 -7.41 7.06
C LEU A 104 -7.58 -8.38 6.55
N LEU A 105 -8.02 -8.16 5.31
CA LEU A 105 -8.65 -9.16 4.47
C LEU A 105 -7.67 -9.54 3.37
N ILE A 106 -7.39 -10.83 3.23
CA ILE A 106 -6.27 -11.33 2.42
C ILE A 106 -6.78 -12.32 1.38
N PHE A 107 -6.24 -12.22 0.16
CA PHE A 107 -6.24 -13.26 -0.86
C PHE A 107 -4.89 -13.96 -0.90
N SER A 108 -4.89 -15.25 -1.21
CA SER A 108 -3.73 -15.90 -1.83
C SER A 108 -3.80 -15.81 -3.36
N PRO A 109 -2.69 -16.03 -4.09
CA PRO A 109 -2.73 -16.13 -5.55
C PRO A 109 -3.74 -17.16 -6.04
N GLU A 110 -3.84 -18.30 -5.37
CA GLU A 110 -4.75 -19.38 -5.72
C GLU A 110 -6.22 -18.97 -5.55
N THR A 111 -6.56 -18.31 -4.44
CA THR A 111 -7.93 -17.83 -4.21
C THR A 111 -8.30 -16.70 -5.14
N LYS A 112 -7.32 -15.88 -5.56
CA LYS A 112 -7.52 -14.85 -6.57
C LYS A 112 -7.85 -15.45 -7.94
N GLU A 113 -7.13 -16.47 -8.38
CA GLU A 113 -7.44 -17.20 -9.61
C GLU A 113 -8.84 -17.83 -9.56
N GLN A 114 -9.21 -18.47 -8.45
CA GLN A 114 -10.55 -18.99 -8.26
C GLN A 114 -11.63 -17.90 -8.38
N LEU A 115 -11.37 -16.71 -7.85
CA LEU A 115 -12.28 -15.57 -7.99
C LEU A 115 -12.47 -15.18 -9.45
N LEU A 116 -11.39 -15.06 -10.22
CA LEU A 116 -11.44 -14.62 -11.61
C LEU A 116 -12.19 -15.63 -12.51
N VAL A 117 -12.06 -16.92 -12.21
CA VAL A 117 -12.84 -17.97 -12.89
C VAL A 117 -14.33 -17.89 -12.54
N ARG A 118 -14.69 -17.70 -11.25
CA ARG A 118 -16.07 -17.72 -10.77
C ARG A 118 -16.82 -16.41 -10.96
N ALA A 119 -16.10 -15.29 -10.95
CA ALA A 119 -16.64 -13.94 -11.11
C ALA A 119 -15.71 -13.08 -11.98
N PRO A 120 -15.70 -13.27 -13.33
CA PRO A 120 -14.74 -12.65 -14.25
C PRO A 120 -14.74 -11.11 -14.23
N ARG A 121 -15.81 -10.46 -13.77
CA ARG A 121 -15.86 -8.98 -13.65
C ARG A 121 -14.79 -8.43 -12.72
N PHE A 122 -14.28 -9.24 -11.77
CA PHE A 122 -13.18 -8.84 -10.89
C PHE A 122 -11.87 -8.59 -11.64
N GLU A 123 -11.65 -9.24 -12.78
CA GLU A 123 -10.50 -8.94 -13.64
C GLU A 123 -10.45 -7.46 -14.03
N ARG A 124 -11.60 -6.92 -14.48
CA ARG A 124 -11.69 -5.49 -14.80
C ARG A 124 -11.40 -4.60 -13.58
N ALA A 125 -11.91 -4.95 -12.41
CA ALA A 125 -11.68 -4.18 -11.20
C ALA A 125 -10.20 -4.19 -10.80
N PHE A 126 -9.55 -5.35 -10.81
CA PHE A 126 -8.12 -5.46 -10.50
C PHE A 126 -7.24 -4.76 -11.54
N ARG A 127 -7.59 -4.83 -12.82
CA ARG A 127 -6.90 -4.06 -13.87
C ARG A 127 -6.98 -2.55 -13.60
N ILE A 128 -8.16 -2.03 -13.28
CA ILE A 128 -8.32 -0.59 -12.94
C ILE A 128 -7.53 -0.23 -11.67
N LEU A 129 -7.50 -1.09 -10.65
CA LEU A 129 -6.68 -0.90 -9.45
C LEU A 129 -5.20 -0.82 -9.79
N LEU A 130 -4.71 -1.71 -10.66
CA LEU A 130 -3.32 -1.75 -11.11
C LEU A 130 -2.96 -0.51 -11.94
N GLU A 131 -3.82 -0.10 -12.88
CA GLU A 131 -3.64 1.13 -13.68
C GLU A 131 -3.55 2.37 -12.77
N ARG A 132 -4.40 2.46 -11.76
CA ARG A 132 -4.36 3.55 -10.77
C ARG A 132 -3.09 3.51 -9.90
N HIS A 133 -2.67 2.33 -9.48
CA HIS A 133 -1.43 2.18 -8.73
C HIS A 133 -0.23 2.63 -9.56
N LEU A 134 -0.18 2.24 -10.83
CA LEU A 134 0.84 2.68 -11.77
C LEU A 134 0.83 4.21 -11.94
N ALA A 135 -0.34 4.80 -12.18
CA ALA A 135 -0.48 6.26 -12.31
C ALA A 135 0.01 7.01 -11.06
N VAL A 136 -0.35 6.53 -9.87
CA VAL A 136 0.12 7.11 -8.59
C VAL A 136 1.64 7.01 -8.47
N THR A 137 2.22 5.89 -8.89
CA THR A 137 3.68 5.67 -8.84
C THR A 137 4.41 6.58 -9.82
N GLN A 138 3.90 6.70 -11.06
CA GLN A 138 4.44 7.63 -12.07
C GLN A 138 4.35 9.08 -11.62
N ASN A 139 3.21 9.51 -11.08
CA ASN A 139 3.05 10.87 -10.54
C ASN A 139 4.04 11.14 -9.40
N ARG A 140 4.25 10.18 -8.51
CA ARG A 140 5.24 10.32 -7.44
C ARG A 140 6.65 10.47 -8.00
N LEU A 141 7.03 9.68 -9.01
CA LEU A 141 8.32 9.81 -9.68
C LEU A 141 8.48 11.20 -10.30
N LEU A 142 7.46 11.68 -11.01
CA LEU A 142 7.45 13.03 -11.59
C LEU A 142 7.59 14.11 -10.52
N HIS A 143 6.83 14.04 -9.43
CA HIS A 143 6.90 15.00 -8.32
C HIS A 143 8.26 14.98 -7.62
N ASN A 144 8.92 13.83 -7.52
CA ASN A 144 10.28 13.75 -6.98
C ASN A 144 11.31 14.53 -7.82
N ILE A 145 11.08 14.65 -9.13
CA ILE A 145 11.98 15.34 -10.07
C ILE A 145 11.62 16.82 -10.20
N THR A 146 10.33 17.17 -10.17
CA THR A 146 9.85 18.51 -10.56
C THR A 146 9.42 19.39 -9.37
N CYS A 147 9.06 18.81 -8.23
CA CYS A 147 8.51 19.53 -7.08
C CYS A 147 9.54 19.75 -5.97
N THR A 148 9.42 20.87 -5.27
CA THR A 148 10.18 21.12 -4.05
C THR A 148 9.78 20.15 -2.93
N ALA A 149 10.61 19.99 -1.92
CA ALA A 149 10.30 19.16 -0.77
C ALA A 149 9.05 19.66 0.01
N GLU A 150 8.83 20.97 0.04
CA GLU A 150 7.64 21.58 0.67
C GLU A 150 6.37 21.21 -0.08
N GLN A 151 6.38 21.29 -1.42
CA GLN A 151 5.26 20.88 -2.27
C GLN A 151 4.98 19.37 -2.12
N ARG A 152 6.02 18.52 -2.16
CA ARG A 152 5.86 17.08 -1.94
C ARG A 152 5.26 16.74 -0.56
N TYR A 153 5.63 17.52 0.47
CA TYR A 153 5.05 17.36 1.80
C TYR A 153 3.57 17.77 1.84
N ASP A 154 3.18 18.84 1.13
CA ASP A 154 1.77 19.24 1.01
C ASP A 154 0.91 18.19 0.33
N ASP A 155 1.37 17.66 -0.81
CA ASP A 155 0.73 16.55 -1.51
C ASP A 155 0.61 15.31 -0.62
N PHE A 156 1.64 15.04 0.17
CA PHE A 156 1.62 13.94 1.14
C PHE A 156 0.55 14.13 2.22
N LEU A 157 0.41 15.34 2.77
CA LEU A 157 -0.61 15.65 3.78
C LEU A 157 -2.03 15.54 3.21
N GLN A 158 -2.25 15.97 1.97
CA GLN A 158 -3.53 15.81 1.30
C GLN A 158 -3.88 14.34 1.05
N LYS A 159 -2.89 13.56 0.60
CA LYS A 159 -3.08 12.15 0.31
C LYS A 159 -3.24 11.29 1.57
N TYR A 160 -2.53 11.62 2.63
CA TYR A 160 -2.44 10.85 3.87
C TYR A 160 -2.67 11.73 5.11
N PRO A 161 -3.85 12.29 5.31
CA PRO A 161 -4.10 13.25 6.40
C PRO A 161 -3.89 12.67 7.80
N THR A 162 -4.02 11.36 7.96
CA THR A 162 -3.88 10.67 9.25
C THR A 162 -2.47 10.14 9.54
N ILE A 163 -1.66 9.91 8.51
CA ILE A 163 -0.32 9.31 8.67
C ILE A 163 0.61 10.16 9.56
N PRO A 164 0.64 11.50 9.47
CA PRO A 164 1.53 12.32 10.30
C PRO A 164 1.36 12.15 11.80
N LEU A 165 0.19 11.67 12.25
CA LEU A 165 -0.12 11.43 13.66
C LEU A 165 0.18 9.98 14.10
N ARG A 166 0.36 9.07 13.15
CA ARG A 166 0.45 7.61 13.38
C ARG A 166 1.84 7.05 13.11
N VAL A 167 2.62 7.72 12.29
CA VAL A 167 3.87 7.20 11.74
C VAL A 167 5.06 8.05 12.19
N PRO A 168 6.19 7.45 12.59
CA PRO A 168 7.40 8.19 12.90
C PRO A 168 7.86 9.10 11.76
N GLN A 169 8.34 10.30 12.12
CA GLN A 169 8.71 11.32 11.14
C GLN A 169 9.82 10.88 10.17
N HIS A 170 10.76 10.07 10.62
CA HIS A 170 11.83 9.58 9.75
C HIS A 170 11.31 8.69 8.62
N PHE A 171 10.20 7.93 8.80
CA PHE A 171 9.55 7.20 7.73
C PHE A 171 8.90 8.15 6.71
N ILE A 172 8.29 9.25 7.19
CA ILE A 172 7.72 10.26 6.30
C ILE A 172 8.83 10.97 5.51
N ALA A 173 9.93 11.33 6.16
CA ALA A 173 11.09 11.93 5.50
C ALA A 173 11.67 10.99 4.43
N SER A 174 11.84 9.70 4.75
CA SER A 174 12.26 8.66 3.80
C SER A 174 11.29 8.56 2.60
N TYR A 175 9.98 8.56 2.85
CA TYR A 175 8.97 8.52 1.77
C TYR A 175 9.07 9.74 0.84
N LEU A 176 9.43 10.90 1.38
CA LEU A 176 9.59 12.17 0.64
C LEU A 176 10.97 12.31 -0.01
N GLY A 177 11.92 11.42 0.29
CA GLY A 177 13.29 11.51 -0.20
C GLY A 177 14.06 12.71 0.38
N ILE A 178 13.87 13.03 1.66
CA ILE A 178 14.53 14.13 2.38
C ILE A 178 15.01 13.65 3.75
N SER A 179 15.92 14.42 4.39
CA SER A 179 16.34 14.11 5.75
C SER A 179 15.27 14.46 6.79
N PRO A 180 15.25 13.76 7.94
CA PRO A 180 14.33 14.06 9.05
C PRO A 180 14.47 15.50 9.56
N GLU A 181 15.69 16.05 9.60
CA GLU A 181 15.98 17.43 10.02
C GLU A 181 15.36 18.44 9.04
N PHE A 182 15.44 18.15 7.73
CA PHE A 182 14.83 19.01 6.72
C PHE A 182 13.30 18.97 6.79
N LEU A 183 12.70 17.80 7.00
CA LEU A 183 11.27 17.67 7.24
C LEU A 183 10.84 18.47 8.49
N SER A 184 11.61 18.42 9.57
CA SER A 184 11.34 19.19 10.79
C SER A 184 11.33 20.69 10.52
N LYS A 185 12.29 21.21 9.71
CA LYS A 185 12.33 22.63 9.31
C LYS A 185 11.08 23.03 8.49
N ILE A 186 10.66 22.19 7.53
CA ILE A 186 9.45 22.44 6.73
C ILE A 186 8.22 22.54 7.64
N ARG A 187 8.05 21.60 8.57
CA ARG A 187 6.93 21.60 9.53
C ARG A 187 6.91 22.83 10.41
N THR A 188 8.07 23.23 10.94
CA THR A 188 8.17 24.43 11.80
C THR A 188 7.81 25.71 11.05
N ARG A 189 8.20 25.84 9.78
CA ARG A 189 7.83 27.00 8.95
C ARG A 189 6.31 27.06 8.73
N LYS A 190 5.68 25.91 8.42
CA LYS A 190 4.23 25.83 8.19
C LYS A 190 3.37 26.08 9.44
N LEU A 191 3.92 25.89 10.63
CA LEU A 191 3.22 26.22 11.88
C LEU A 191 3.28 27.72 12.21
N LYS A 192 4.17 28.46 11.54
CA LYS A 192 4.37 29.91 11.75
C LYS A 192 3.72 30.78 10.67
N SER A 193 3.28 30.18 9.56
CA SER A 193 2.54 30.80 8.47
C SER A 193 1.03 30.63 8.66
#